data_9c7b097b9fb1f106c9694db3c27d87f8
#
_entry.id   9c7b097b9fb1f106c9694db3c27d87f8
#
_cell.length_a   1.000
_cell.length_b   1.000
_cell.length_c   1.000
_cell.angle_alpha   90.00
_cell.angle_beta   90.00
_cell.angle_gamma   90.00
#
_symmetry.space_group_name_H-M   'P 1'
#
loop_
_entity.id
_entity.type
_entity.pdbx_description
1 polymer ?
#
loop_
_entity_poly.entity_id
_entity_poly.type
_entity_poly.pdbx_seq_one_letter_code
_entity_poly.pdbx_strand_id
1 'polypeptide(L)'
;FYNSVIADQEYSPNDIYIYSSDKRSFTDTYQVDFSWTPVERFDIFATYRYTNSRMTIDRPDGSTALVERPLVSRYKALLNLQYSTRYNRWVFDVTAQLNGPSRLPTQTGDLADSEMSPTYPMFFAQVTRKVGKFDIYVGCENILDYKQKHPILNADDPFSAGFNSSVIWGPLMGRKFYAGLRINFY
;
A
#
# COMPACT_ATOMS: atom_id res chain seq x y z
N PHE A 1 13.76 17.87 -0.55
CA PHE A 1 14.15 18.03 0.85
C PHE A 1 15.66 18.00 0.97
N TYR A 2 16.22 18.87 1.82
CA TYR A 2 17.60 18.87 2.26
C TYR A 2 17.61 18.68 3.77
N ASN A 3 18.71 18.17 4.32
CA ASN A 3 18.83 17.88 5.76
C ASN A 3 17.73 16.95 6.28
N SER A 4 17.38 15.94 5.46
CA SER A 4 16.40 14.96 5.87
C SER A 4 17.01 13.92 6.82
N VAL A 5 16.25 13.54 7.85
CA VAL A 5 16.61 12.39 8.68
C VAL A 5 16.33 11.13 7.86
N ILE A 6 17.35 10.32 7.73
CA ILE A 6 17.30 9.04 7.02
C ILE A 6 17.42 7.92 8.06
N ALA A 7 16.48 6.98 8.02
CA ALA A 7 16.59 5.71 8.71
C ALA A 7 17.02 4.68 7.65
N ASP A 8 18.30 4.36 7.64
CA ASP A 8 18.87 3.40 6.72
C ASP A 8 18.81 1.99 7.34
N GLN A 9 18.01 1.14 6.72
CA GLN A 9 17.82 -0.27 7.09
C GLN A 9 18.74 -1.19 6.27
N GLU A 10 19.57 -0.63 5.41
CA GLU A 10 20.38 -1.35 4.44
C GLU A 10 21.87 -1.20 4.75
N TYR A 11 22.23 -0.40 5.74
CA TYR A 11 23.61 -0.18 6.18
C TYR A 11 24.22 -1.44 6.82
N SER A 12 23.40 -2.12 7.63
CA SER A 12 23.78 -3.36 8.32
C SER A 12 22.57 -4.30 8.39
N PRO A 13 22.76 -5.62 8.29
CA PRO A 13 21.68 -6.60 8.43
C PRO A 13 20.96 -6.55 9.78
N ASN A 14 21.65 -6.09 10.83
CA ASN A 14 21.16 -6.17 12.21
C ASN A 14 20.82 -4.80 12.84
N ASP A 15 21.21 -3.68 12.18
CA ASP A 15 21.12 -2.35 12.76
C ASP A 15 20.37 -1.39 11.82
N ILE A 16 19.58 -0.51 12.40
CA ILE A 16 19.02 0.65 11.70
C ILE A 16 19.92 1.84 11.99
N TYR A 17 20.53 2.39 10.94
CA TYR A 17 21.36 3.57 11.06
C TYR A 17 20.55 4.84 10.81
N ILE A 18 20.49 5.73 11.81
CA ILE A 18 19.72 6.97 11.72
C ILE A 18 20.68 8.14 11.67
N TYR A 19 20.62 8.93 10.62
CA TYR A 19 21.48 10.10 10.41
C TYR A 19 20.79 11.21 9.66
N SER A 20 21.34 12.43 9.71
CA SER A 20 20.88 13.55 8.89
C SER A 20 21.75 13.64 7.65
N SER A 21 21.15 13.58 6.47
CA SER A 21 21.85 13.78 5.21
C SER A 21 21.61 15.18 4.68
N ASP A 22 22.69 15.89 4.36
CA ASP A 22 22.65 17.19 3.68
C ASP A 22 22.39 17.07 2.18
N LYS A 23 22.30 15.85 1.67
CA LYS A 23 22.08 15.55 0.26
C LYS A 23 20.59 15.65 -0.10
N ARG A 24 20.35 15.77 -1.41
CA ARG A 24 19.01 15.91 -1.95
C ARG A 24 18.22 14.59 -1.87
N SER A 25 17.06 14.66 -1.23
CA SER A 25 16.01 13.64 -1.32
C SER A 25 14.75 14.27 -1.89
N PHE A 26 14.00 13.55 -2.72
CA PHE A 26 12.79 14.09 -3.34
C PHE A 26 11.72 13.02 -3.56
N THR A 27 10.48 13.49 -3.67
CA THR A 27 9.35 12.67 -4.07
C THR A 27 8.49 13.47 -5.03
N ASP A 28 8.34 12.96 -6.25
CA ASP A 28 7.42 13.49 -7.25
C ASP A 28 6.20 12.58 -7.31
N THR A 29 5.03 13.17 -7.18
CA THR A 29 3.77 12.41 -7.22
C THR A 29 2.85 13.04 -8.26
N TYR A 30 2.38 12.21 -9.19
CA TYR A 30 1.41 12.57 -10.21
C TYR A 30 0.16 11.74 -9.99
N GLN A 31 -1.00 12.39 -9.88
CA GLN A 31 -2.28 11.72 -9.68
C GLN A 31 -3.30 12.25 -10.67
N VAL A 32 -4.09 11.33 -11.21
CA VAL A 32 -5.24 11.62 -12.05
C VAL A 32 -6.45 10.91 -11.48
N ASP A 33 -7.51 11.67 -11.28
CA ASP A 33 -8.79 11.18 -10.79
C ASP A 33 -9.85 11.35 -11.88
N PHE A 34 -10.66 10.33 -12.06
CA PHE A 34 -11.74 10.30 -13.02
C PHE A 34 -13.03 9.87 -12.31
N SER A 35 -14.09 10.66 -12.50
CA SER A 35 -15.42 10.36 -11.96
C SER A 35 -16.44 10.46 -13.07
N TRP A 36 -17.31 9.46 -13.21
CA TRP A 36 -18.30 9.38 -14.27
C TRP A 36 -19.56 8.64 -13.80
N THR A 37 -20.71 9.21 -14.12
CA THR A 37 -22.04 8.62 -13.85
C THR A 37 -22.70 8.35 -15.21
N PRO A 38 -22.41 7.20 -15.86
CA PRO A 38 -22.90 6.89 -17.22
C PRO A 38 -24.41 6.76 -17.31
N VAL A 39 -25.02 6.28 -16.26
CA VAL A 39 -26.49 6.16 -16.10
C VAL A 39 -26.88 6.50 -14.67
N GLU A 40 -28.14 6.87 -14.47
CA GLU A 40 -28.61 7.16 -13.11
C GLU A 40 -28.28 6.02 -12.14
N ARG A 41 -27.75 6.40 -10.98
CA ARG A 41 -27.45 5.47 -9.86
C ARG A 41 -26.29 4.51 -10.09
N PHE A 42 -25.51 4.71 -11.13
CA PHE A 42 -24.28 3.96 -11.35
C PHE A 42 -23.11 4.92 -11.45
N ASP A 43 -22.26 4.89 -10.46
CA ASP A 43 -21.09 5.77 -10.34
C ASP A 43 -19.80 4.97 -10.53
N ILE A 44 -18.91 5.52 -11.31
CA ILE A 44 -17.57 5.00 -11.58
C ILE A 44 -16.57 6.04 -11.07
N PHE A 45 -15.67 5.62 -10.21
CA PHE A 45 -14.54 6.43 -9.80
C PHE A 45 -13.25 5.65 -10.07
N ALA A 46 -12.32 6.28 -10.76
CA ALA A 46 -11.00 5.71 -11.02
C ALA A 46 -9.92 6.71 -10.64
N THR A 47 -8.86 6.23 -10.03
CA THR A 47 -7.67 7.03 -9.76
C THR A 47 -6.43 6.26 -10.13
N TYR A 48 -5.45 6.97 -10.68
CA TYR A 48 -4.12 6.47 -10.92
C TYR A 48 -3.11 7.43 -10.31
N ARG A 49 -2.19 6.90 -9.51
CA ARG A 49 -1.11 7.67 -8.91
C ARG A 49 0.23 7.03 -9.24
N TYR A 50 1.13 7.82 -9.79
CA TYR A 50 2.54 7.48 -9.97
C TYR A 50 3.37 8.23 -8.93
N THR A 51 4.34 7.56 -8.34
CA THR A 51 5.23 8.12 -7.32
C THR A 51 6.68 7.77 -7.64
N ASN A 52 7.53 8.79 -7.80
CA ASN A 52 8.97 8.65 -7.91
C ASN A 52 9.59 9.21 -6.62
N SER A 53 9.91 8.35 -5.68
CA SER A 53 10.48 8.72 -4.39
C SER A 53 11.91 8.23 -4.30
N ARG A 54 12.84 9.17 -4.12
CA ARG A 54 14.27 8.88 -4.03
C ARG A 54 14.89 9.54 -2.81
N MET A 55 15.85 8.84 -2.24
CA MET A 55 16.65 9.34 -1.12
C MET A 55 18.13 9.10 -1.39
N THR A 56 18.97 10.00 -0.90
CA THR A 56 20.41 9.82 -0.96
C THR A 56 20.86 9.16 0.33
N ILE A 57 21.54 8.02 0.20
CA ILE A 57 22.15 7.29 1.31
C ILE A 57 23.66 7.44 1.26
N ASP A 58 24.26 7.48 2.44
CA ASP A 58 25.71 7.52 2.64
C ASP A 58 26.21 6.08 2.86
N ARG A 59 27.21 5.67 2.11
CA ARG A 59 27.78 4.33 2.20
C ARG A 59 28.98 4.27 3.14
N PRO A 60 29.33 3.08 3.68
CA PRO A 60 30.49 2.93 4.56
C PRO A 60 31.84 3.31 3.92
N ASP A 61 31.92 3.22 2.58
CA ASP A 61 33.09 3.62 1.80
C ASP A 61 33.23 5.13 1.60
N GLY A 62 32.30 5.94 2.18
CA GLY A 62 32.23 7.38 2.03
C GLY A 62 31.58 7.85 0.72
N SER A 63 31.14 6.94 -0.15
CA SER A 63 30.37 7.29 -1.34
C SER A 63 28.91 7.55 -1.00
N THR A 64 28.20 8.26 -1.89
CA THR A 64 26.77 8.51 -1.76
C THR A 64 26.01 7.93 -2.96
N ALA A 65 24.83 7.40 -2.74
CA ALA A 65 23.99 6.87 -3.80
C ALA A 65 22.55 7.43 -3.69
N LEU A 66 22.01 7.86 -4.83
CA LEU A 66 20.60 8.25 -4.94
C LEU A 66 19.78 7.02 -5.31
N VAL A 67 19.03 6.50 -4.37
CA VAL A 67 18.26 5.25 -4.50
C VAL A 67 16.77 5.49 -4.39
N GLU A 68 15.97 4.56 -4.92
CA GLU A 68 14.52 4.56 -4.66
C GLU A 68 14.28 4.28 -3.17
N ARG A 69 13.35 5.04 -2.57
CA ARG A 69 12.98 4.82 -1.17
C ARG A 69 12.34 3.43 -1.02
N PRO A 70 12.82 2.60 -0.09
CA PRO A 70 12.26 1.28 0.14
C PRO A 70 10.78 1.32 0.51
N LEU A 71 10.02 0.30 0.12
CA LEU A 71 8.62 0.07 0.45
C LEU A 71 7.65 1.15 -0.06
N VAL A 72 8.10 2.01 -0.96
CA VAL A 72 7.24 2.99 -1.65
C VAL A 72 6.85 2.45 -3.02
N SER A 73 5.57 2.16 -3.21
CA SER A 73 5.06 1.69 -4.51
C SER A 73 5.23 2.74 -5.60
N ARG A 74 5.77 2.34 -6.75
CA ARG A 74 5.96 3.23 -7.91
C ARG A 74 4.64 3.75 -8.46
N TYR A 75 3.58 2.95 -8.40
CA TYR A 75 2.23 3.36 -8.78
C TYR A 75 1.16 2.66 -7.97
N LYS A 76 -0.01 3.29 -7.92
CA LYS A 76 -1.26 2.69 -7.43
C LYS A 76 -2.39 3.06 -8.36
N ALA A 77 -3.25 2.11 -8.65
CA ALA A 77 -4.50 2.34 -9.37
C ALA A 77 -5.67 1.85 -8.52
N LEU A 78 -6.79 2.55 -8.61
CA LEU A 78 -8.03 2.17 -7.94
C LEU A 78 -9.18 2.39 -8.92
N LEU A 79 -10.11 1.44 -8.94
CA LEU A 79 -11.39 1.54 -9.61
C LEU A 79 -12.48 1.20 -8.60
N ASN A 80 -13.39 2.14 -8.38
CA ASN A 80 -14.58 1.93 -7.57
C ASN A 80 -15.81 1.99 -8.47
N LEU A 81 -16.70 1.02 -8.30
CA LEU A 81 -17.99 0.92 -8.96
C LEU A 81 -19.07 0.90 -7.91
N GLN A 82 -19.97 1.86 -7.95
CA GLN A 82 -21.10 1.94 -7.05
C GLN A 82 -22.42 1.90 -7.83
N TYR A 83 -23.31 1.03 -7.42
CA TYR A 83 -24.66 0.97 -7.95
C TYR A 83 -25.70 1.09 -6.84
N SER A 84 -26.66 2.01 -7.03
CA SER A 84 -27.77 2.21 -6.10
C SER A 84 -29.08 1.84 -6.75
N THR A 85 -29.91 1.02 -6.06
CA THR A 85 -31.26 0.71 -6.53
C THR A 85 -32.19 1.93 -6.37
N ARG A 86 -33.38 1.86 -7.00
CA ARG A 86 -34.39 2.90 -6.88
C ARG A 86 -34.68 3.23 -5.41
N TYR A 87 -34.75 4.53 -5.09
CA TYR A 87 -34.90 5.09 -3.73
C TYR A 87 -33.73 4.77 -2.79
N ASN A 88 -32.53 4.46 -3.32
CA ASN A 88 -31.35 4.13 -2.52
C ASN A 88 -31.56 3.02 -1.48
N ARG A 89 -32.48 2.08 -1.73
CA ARG A 89 -32.78 1.01 -0.77
C ARG A 89 -31.61 0.02 -0.61
N TRP A 90 -30.93 -0.26 -1.71
CA TRP A 90 -29.71 -1.08 -1.74
C TRP A 90 -28.62 -0.30 -2.42
N VAL A 91 -27.42 -0.35 -1.86
CA VAL A 91 -26.20 0.20 -2.45
C VAL A 91 -25.20 -0.93 -2.52
N PHE A 92 -24.65 -1.16 -3.71
CA PHE A 92 -23.61 -2.12 -4.00
C PHE A 92 -22.35 -1.33 -4.31
N ASP A 93 -21.27 -1.65 -3.65
CA ASP A 93 -19.98 -1.03 -3.83
C ASP A 93 -18.91 -2.09 -4.07
N VAL A 94 -18.12 -1.94 -5.12
CA VAL A 94 -17.02 -2.82 -5.45
C VAL A 94 -15.80 -1.97 -5.76
N THR A 95 -14.69 -2.25 -5.08
CA THR A 95 -13.42 -1.56 -5.30
C THR A 95 -12.36 -2.56 -5.72
N ALA A 96 -11.69 -2.28 -6.81
CA ALA A 96 -10.47 -2.95 -7.25
C ALA A 96 -9.30 -1.99 -7.05
N GLN A 97 -8.25 -2.45 -6.39
CA GLN A 97 -7.02 -1.71 -6.19
C GLN A 97 -5.84 -2.50 -6.72
N LEU A 98 -4.96 -1.86 -7.48
CA LEU A 98 -3.70 -2.42 -7.94
C LEU A 98 -2.56 -1.69 -7.26
N ASN A 99 -1.71 -2.43 -6.56
CA ASN A 99 -0.51 -1.90 -5.93
C ASN A 99 0.69 -2.30 -6.78
N GLY A 100 1.41 -1.29 -7.27
CA GLY A 100 2.61 -1.47 -8.07
C GLY A 100 3.81 -1.93 -7.23
N PRO A 101 4.92 -2.27 -7.90
CA PRO A 101 6.12 -2.74 -7.23
C PRO A 101 6.76 -1.63 -6.40
N SER A 102 7.42 -2.03 -5.34
CA SER A 102 8.26 -1.19 -4.50
C SER A 102 9.63 -1.85 -4.33
N ARG A 103 10.69 -1.06 -4.21
CA ARG A 103 12.01 -1.58 -3.89
C ARG A 103 11.98 -2.15 -2.47
N LEU A 104 12.54 -3.34 -2.31
CA LEU A 104 12.72 -3.96 -1.00
C LEU A 104 14.06 -3.54 -0.40
N PRO A 105 14.17 -3.41 0.93
CA PRO A 105 15.46 -3.22 1.59
C PRO A 105 16.40 -4.39 1.25
N THR A 106 17.68 -4.11 1.00
CA THR A 106 18.66 -5.17 0.75
C THR A 106 18.99 -5.93 2.04
N GLN A 107 19.31 -7.21 1.91
CA GLN A 107 19.74 -8.06 3.02
C GLN A 107 21.27 -8.05 3.19
N THR A 108 21.99 -7.75 2.11
CA THR A 108 23.45 -7.86 2.03
C THR A 108 24.16 -6.54 2.27
N GLY A 109 23.43 -5.43 2.36
CA GLY A 109 24.01 -4.08 2.33
C GLY A 109 24.45 -3.64 0.92
N ASP A 110 24.43 -4.53 -0.08
CA ASP A 110 24.71 -4.16 -1.46
C ASP A 110 23.42 -3.79 -2.19
N LEU A 111 23.36 -2.54 -2.66
CA LEU A 111 22.20 -2.01 -3.39
C LEU A 111 21.97 -2.70 -4.75
N ALA A 112 22.99 -3.35 -5.30
CA ALA A 112 22.87 -4.12 -6.53
C ALA A 112 21.96 -5.35 -6.35
N ASP A 113 21.88 -5.87 -5.14
CA ASP A 113 21.05 -7.03 -4.77
C ASP A 113 19.60 -6.63 -4.40
N SER A 114 19.22 -5.34 -4.56
CA SER A 114 17.88 -4.92 -4.20
C SER A 114 16.83 -5.52 -5.12
N GLU A 115 15.86 -6.20 -4.52
CA GLU A 115 14.72 -6.80 -5.20
C GLU A 115 13.51 -5.86 -5.25
N MET A 116 12.59 -6.13 -6.17
CA MET A 116 11.33 -5.44 -6.27
C MET A 116 10.20 -6.33 -5.75
N SER A 117 9.29 -5.76 -4.97
CA SER A 117 8.06 -6.46 -4.62
C SER A 117 7.21 -6.72 -5.88
N PRO A 118 6.45 -7.80 -5.94
CA PRO A 118 5.51 -8.02 -7.02
C PRO A 118 4.38 -6.98 -7.01
N THR A 119 3.79 -6.74 -8.17
CA THR A 119 2.51 -6.04 -8.28
C THR A 119 1.39 -6.97 -7.79
N TYR A 120 0.47 -6.44 -6.99
CA TYR A 120 -0.64 -7.24 -6.48
C TYR A 120 -1.97 -6.50 -6.46
N PRO A 121 -3.08 -7.20 -6.80
CA PRO A 121 -4.42 -6.66 -6.73
C PRO A 121 -5.04 -6.87 -5.34
N MET A 122 -5.94 -5.95 -4.96
CA MET A 122 -6.82 -6.07 -3.80
C MET A 122 -8.25 -5.79 -4.25
N PHE A 123 -9.20 -6.60 -3.80
CA PHE A 123 -10.61 -6.41 -4.10
C PHE A 123 -11.42 -6.31 -2.81
N PHE A 124 -12.36 -5.38 -2.83
CA PHE A 124 -13.26 -5.07 -1.73
C PHE A 124 -14.69 -5.01 -2.26
N ALA A 125 -15.65 -5.48 -1.50
CA ALA A 125 -17.06 -5.31 -1.83
C ALA A 125 -17.88 -5.07 -0.57
N GLN A 126 -18.91 -4.24 -0.71
CA GLN A 126 -19.88 -3.95 0.34
C GLN A 126 -21.27 -3.88 -0.25
N VAL A 127 -22.24 -4.41 0.50
CA VAL A 127 -23.67 -4.24 0.23
C VAL A 127 -24.29 -3.54 1.43
N THR A 128 -25.01 -2.46 1.16
CA THR A 128 -25.71 -1.68 2.18
C THR A 128 -27.22 -1.71 1.93
N ARG A 129 -28.00 -2.06 2.94
CA ARG A 129 -29.46 -1.96 2.96
C ARG A 129 -29.89 -0.76 3.80
N LYS A 130 -30.65 0.17 3.19
CA LYS A 130 -31.20 1.33 3.90
C LYS A 130 -32.66 1.08 4.23
N VAL A 131 -33.02 1.17 5.53
CA VAL A 131 -34.38 0.95 6.06
C VAL A 131 -34.72 2.06 7.04
N GLY A 132 -35.45 3.05 6.60
CA GLY A 132 -35.78 4.22 7.43
C GLY A 132 -34.53 4.98 7.87
N LYS A 133 -34.28 5.01 9.17
CA LYS A 133 -33.09 5.65 9.78
C LYS A 133 -31.89 4.71 9.86
N PHE A 134 -32.02 3.46 9.45
CA PHE A 134 -30.98 2.45 9.61
C PHE A 134 -30.32 2.11 8.27
N ASP A 135 -28.99 2.11 8.25
CA ASP A 135 -28.19 1.53 7.18
C ASP A 135 -27.49 0.28 7.73
N ILE A 136 -27.88 -0.88 7.22
CA ILE A 136 -27.28 -2.18 7.57
C ILE A 136 -26.33 -2.53 6.44
N TYR A 137 -25.08 -2.84 6.76
CA TYR A 137 -24.10 -3.18 5.74
C TYR A 137 -23.31 -4.43 6.10
N VAL A 138 -22.95 -5.14 5.06
CA VAL A 138 -21.99 -6.26 5.11
C VAL A 138 -20.97 -6.09 4.01
N GLY A 139 -19.76 -6.46 4.27
CA GLY A 139 -18.68 -6.34 3.29
C GLY A 139 -17.59 -7.36 3.49
N CYS A 140 -16.73 -7.42 2.49
CA CYS A 140 -15.57 -8.28 2.45
C CYS A 140 -14.36 -7.48 1.95
N GLU A 141 -13.29 -7.50 2.71
CA GLU A 141 -11.98 -6.99 2.32
C GLU A 141 -11.12 -8.14 1.80
N ASN A 142 -10.23 -7.82 0.86
CA ASN A 142 -9.29 -8.77 0.28
C ASN A 142 -9.98 -10.06 -0.22
N ILE A 143 -10.98 -9.89 -1.10
CA ILE A 143 -11.82 -10.98 -1.61
C ILE A 143 -11.00 -12.12 -2.22
N LEU A 144 -9.85 -11.81 -2.84
CA LEU A 144 -8.96 -12.79 -3.45
C LEU A 144 -8.08 -13.54 -2.45
N ASP A 145 -8.18 -13.20 -1.15
CA ASP A 145 -7.34 -13.80 -0.09
C ASP A 145 -5.82 -13.64 -0.35
N TYR A 146 -5.44 -12.54 -1.00
CA TYR A 146 -4.05 -12.29 -1.31
C TYR A 146 -3.25 -12.04 -0.03
N LYS A 147 -2.10 -12.72 0.11
CA LYS A 147 -1.18 -12.55 1.23
C LYS A 147 0.23 -12.54 0.73
N GLN A 148 1.07 -11.72 1.36
CA GLN A 148 2.51 -11.82 1.17
C GLN A 148 2.99 -13.18 1.68
N LYS A 149 3.71 -13.90 0.83
CA LYS A 149 4.41 -15.13 1.23
C LYS A 149 5.70 -14.74 1.93
N HIS A 150 6.04 -15.45 3.00
CA HIS A 150 7.28 -15.25 3.78
C HIS A 150 7.53 -13.79 4.17
N PRO A 151 6.63 -13.16 4.98
CA PRO A 151 6.76 -11.76 5.37
C PRO A 151 7.94 -11.50 6.31
N ILE A 152 8.45 -12.54 6.95
CA ILE A 152 9.62 -12.53 7.82
C ILE A 152 10.59 -13.58 7.29
N LEU A 153 11.81 -13.16 7.02
CA LEU A 153 12.87 -14.07 6.61
C LEU A 153 13.45 -14.76 7.85
N ASN A 154 13.73 -16.05 7.73
CA ASN A 154 14.21 -16.91 8.81
C ASN A 154 13.36 -16.80 10.10
N ALA A 155 12.03 -16.78 9.95
CA ALA A 155 11.09 -16.67 11.07
C ALA A 155 11.27 -17.79 12.11
N ASP A 156 11.77 -18.96 11.70
CA ASP A 156 11.99 -20.12 12.57
C ASP A 156 13.20 -19.96 13.48
N ASP A 157 14.13 -19.05 13.15
CA ASP A 157 15.29 -18.72 13.99
C ASP A 157 15.46 -17.20 14.15
N PRO A 158 14.73 -16.58 15.10
CA PRO A 158 14.73 -15.13 15.30
C PRO A 158 16.09 -14.54 15.77
N PHE A 159 17.01 -15.39 16.19
CA PHE A 159 18.35 -14.98 16.64
C PHE A 159 19.44 -15.21 15.61
N SER A 160 19.09 -15.75 14.44
CA SER A 160 20.03 -15.92 13.32
C SER A 160 20.37 -14.58 12.66
N ALA A 161 21.57 -14.49 12.09
CA ALA A 161 22.01 -13.34 11.30
C ALA A 161 21.14 -13.09 10.04
N GLY A 162 20.37 -14.09 9.62
CA GLY A 162 19.45 -13.98 8.47
C GLY A 162 18.00 -13.63 8.84
N PHE A 163 17.69 -13.41 10.13
CA PHE A 163 16.35 -12.96 10.53
C PHE A 163 16.10 -11.54 10.07
N ASN A 164 15.01 -11.32 9.36
CA ASN A 164 14.63 -9.97 8.93
C ASN A 164 13.11 -9.82 8.82
N SER A 165 12.56 -8.85 9.55
CA SER A 165 11.15 -8.49 9.55
C SER A 165 10.86 -7.17 8.82
N SER A 166 11.86 -6.55 8.17
CA SER A 166 11.71 -5.25 7.50
C SER A 166 11.13 -5.33 6.08
N VAL A 167 10.99 -6.53 5.50
CA VAL A 167 10.58 -6.76 4.11
C VAL A 167 9.06 -6.96 3.93
N ILE A 168 8.25 -6.38 4.80
CA ILE A 168 6.79 -6.45 4.70
C ILE A 168 6.31 -5.40 3.69
N TRP A 169 5.90 -5.83 2.50
CA TRP A 169 5.45 -4.97 1.40
C TRP A 169 3.97 -5.17 1.04
N GLY A 170 3.34 -6.25 1.49
CA GLY A 170 1.99 -6.64 1.13
C GLY A 170 1.12 -6.99 2.34
N PRO A 171 -0.16 -7.34 2.12
CA PRO A 171 -1.07 -7.70 3.19
C PRO A 171 -0.63 -9.00 3.88
N LEU A 172 -0.65 -8.99 5.20
CA LEU A 172 -0.37 -10.16 6.03
C LEU A 172 -1.64 -10.96 6.34
N MET A 173 -2.77 -10.24 6.43
CA MET A 173 -4.07 -10.83 6.67
C MET A 173 -4.78 -11.12 5.35
N GLY A 174 -5.42 -12.27 5.29
CA GLY A 174 -6.25 -12.65 4.17
C GLY A 174 -7.60 -11.97 4.15
N ARG A 175 -8.58 -12.68 3.64
CA ARG A 175 -9.96 -12.21 3.54
C ARG A 175 -10.55 -11.88 4.91
N LYS A 176 -11.22 -10.72 5.00
CA LYS A 176 -11.94 -10.29 6.19
C LYS A 176 -13.38 -9.97 5.84
N PHE A 177 -14.30 -10.48 6.65
CA PHE A 177 -15.71 -10.11 6.58
C PHE A 177 -16.06 -9.16 7.70
N TYR A 178 -16.90 -8.19 7.41
CA TYR A 178 -17.41 -7.25 8.40
C TYR A 178 -18.89 -7.00 8.17
N ALA A 179 -19.59 -6.64 9.23
CA ALA A 179 -20.96 -6.17 9.21
C ALA A 179 -21.11 -5.02 10.18
N GLY A 180 -22.05 -4.12 9.90
CA GLY A 180 -22.31 -2.99 10.78
C GLY A 180 -23.67 -2.38 10.57
N LEU A 181 -24.03 -1.51 11.53
CA LEU A 181 -25.26 -0.73 11.56
C LEU A 181 -24.91 0.74 11.75
N ARG A 182 -25.46 1.60 10.91
CA ARG A 182 -25.41 3.06 11.07
C ARG A 182 -26.82 3.59 11.34
N ILE A 183 -26.94 4.48 12.30
CA ILE A 183 -28.20 5.15 12.64
C ILE A 183 -28.06 6.62 12.25
N ASN A 184 -29.00 7.11 11.41
CA ASN A 184 -29.04 8.49 10.95
C ASN A 184 -30.09 9.23 11.78
N PHE A 185 -29.68 10.23 12.54
CA PHE A 185 -30.56 11.12 13.30
C PHE A 185 -30.78 12.40 12.48
N TYR A 186 -32.02 12.63 12.09
CA TYR A 186 -32.48 13.87 11.41
C TYR A 186 -33.36 14.66 12.34
#